data_b74a3070e3ba22c637aa23b97e78964d
#
_entry.id   b74a3070e3ba22c637aa23b97e78964d
#
_cell.length_a   1.000
_cell.length_b   1.000
_cell.length_c   1.000
_cell.angle_alpha   90.00
_cell.angle_beta   90.00
_cell.angle_gamma   90.00
#
_symmetry.space_group_name_H-M   'P 1'
#
loop_
_entity.id
_entity.type
_entity.pdbx_description
1 polymer ?
#
loop_
_entity_poly.entity_id
_entity_poly.type
_entity_poly.pdbx_seq_one_letter_code
_entity_poly.pdbx_strand_id
1 'polypeptide(L)'
;MMQVKNLSYHYKGCPEVLKEVSFDMEPGKFLAILGNNGVGKSTLLKCFNHILKPDSGEVILDGENLLKQSPREVAKKVAFVSQSVPRTQMTVHDVVMLGRRPYMNWGFTEEDHKIVHDAMHRLDVEDLRGRFLNQLSGGE
;
A
#
# COMPACT_ATOMS: atom_id res chain seq x y z
N MET A 1 16.42 -4.70 0.71
CA MET A 1 16.55 -4.26 2.13
C MET A 1 15.77 -2.97 2.30
N MET A 2 14.95 -2.87 3.36
CA MET A 2 14.22 -1.63 3.71
C MET A 2 14.84 -1.01 4.96
N GLN A 3 15.07 0.30 4.94
CA GLN A 3 15.59 1.07 6.08
C GLN A 3 14.68 2.27 6.33
N VAL A 4 14.34 2.48 7.58
CA VAL A 4 13.64 3.68 8.03
C VAL A 4 14.57 4.44 8.97
N LYS A 5 14.77 5.73 8.74
CA LYS A 5 15.75 6.56 9.48
C LYS A 5 15.08 7.82 9.98
N ASN A 6 15.04 7.97 11.31
CA ASN A 6 14.58 9.16 12.03
C ASN A 6 13.25 9.73 11.51
N LEU A 7 12.28 8.82 11.22
CA LEU A 7 11.01 9.18 10.64
C LEU A 7 10.11 9.83 11.69
N SER A 8 9.74 11.10 11.46
CA SER A 8 8.82 11.84 12.30
C SER A 8 7.61 12.31 11.52
N TYR A 9 6.45 12.33 12.18
CA TYR A 9 5.20 12.77 11.58
C TYR A 9 4.20 13.30 12.61
N HIS A 10 3.52 14.42 12.29
CA HIS A 10 2.37 14.91 13.02
C HIS A 10 1.18 15.17 12.08
N TYR A 11 -0.04 15.01 12.58
CA TYR A 11 -1.23 15.51 11.91
C TYR A 11 -1.41 17.00 12.20
N LYS A 12 -1.88 17.77 11.23
CA LYS A 12 -2.09 19.22 11.38
C LYS A 12 -2.89 19.54 12.65
N GLY A 13 -2.30 20.33 13.55
CA GLY A 13 -2.89 20.72 14.81
C GLY A 13 -2.87 19.65 15.91
N CYS A 14 -2.15 18.53 15.72
CA CYS A 14 -2.01 17.47 16.71
C CYS A 14 -0.56 17.34 17.18
N PRO A 15 -0.33 16.74 18.36
CA PRO A 15 1.01 16.36 18.80
C PRO A 15 1.66 15.38 17.81
N GLU A 16 2.99 15.31 17.86
CA GLU A 16 3.78 14.38 17.06
C GLU A 16 3.40 12.93 17.35
N VAL A 17 3.04 12.18 16.29
CA VAL A 17 2.58 10.78 16.36
C VAL A 17 3.72 9.81 16.15
N LEU A 18 4.66 10.15 15.24
CA LEU A 18 5.89 9.40 15.03
C LEU A 18 7.06 10.28 15.43
N LYS A 19 7.94 9.76 16.28
CA LYS A 19 9.08 10.48 16.83
C LYS A 19 10.36 9.72 16.51
N GLU A 20 11.12 10.19 15.53
CA GLU A 20 12.44 9.68 15.15
C GLU A 20 12.51 8.14 15.01
N VAL A 21 11.44 7.54 14.44
CA VAL A 21 11.33 6.09 14.28
C VAL A 21 12.42 5.59 13.32
N SER A 22 13.22 4.64 13.78
CA SER A 22 14.29 4.06 12.98
C SER A 22 14.33 2.55 13.14
N PHE A 23 14.46 1.81 12.04
CA PHE A 23 14.67 0.36 12.02
C PHE A 23 15.09 -0.09 10.61
N ASP A 24 15.64 -1.29 10.54
CA ASP A 24 16.00 -1.96 9.31
C ASP A 24 15.19 -3.25 9.15
N MET A 25 14.88 -3.62 7.92
CA MET A 25 14.20 -4.85 7.56
C MET A 25 14.94 -5.53 6.39
N GLU A 26 15.43 -6.72 6.65
CA GLU A 26 16.10 -7.54 5.63
C GLU A 26 15.09 -8.13 4.62
N PRO A 27 15.53 -8.39 3.39
CA PRO A 27 14.72 -9.09 2.40
C PRO A 27 14.24 -10.47 2.91
N GLY A 28 13.01 -10.83 2.59
CA GLY A 28 12.43 -12.12 2.97
C GLY A 28 12.06 -12.26 4.44
N LYS A 29 12.14 -11.19 5.23
CA LYS A 29 11.73 -11.17 6.64
C LYS A 29 10.35 -10.55 6.83
N PHE A 30 9.69 -10.92 7.92
CA PHE A 30 8.47 -10.28 8.41
C PHE A 30 8.81 -9.31 9.53
N LEU A 31 8.19 -8.12 9.50
CA LEU A 31 8.25 -7.14 10.59
C LEU A 31 6.85 -7.00 11.18
N ALA A 32 6.68 -7.36 12.45
CA ALA A 32 5.45 -7.13 13.18
C ALA A 32 5.54 -5.81 13.96
N ILE A 33 4.58 -4.88 13.69
CA ILE A 33 4.46 -3.61 14.42
C ILE A 33 3.37 -3.77 15.46
N LEU A 34 3.76 -3.89 16.72
CA LEU A 34 2.85 -4.10 17.85
C LEU A 34 2.68 -2.80 18.66
N GLY A 35 1.56 -2.68 19.34
CA GLY A 35 1.26 -1.53 20.20
C GLY A 35 -0.24 -1.25 20.33
N ASN A 36 -0.61 -0.39 21.26
CA ASN A 36 -1.99 0.01 21.53
C ASN A 36 -2.67 0.71 20.34
N ASN A 37 -3.99 0.78 20.36
CA ASN A 37 -4.71 1.57 19.35
C ASN A 37 -4.36 3.05 19.47
N GLY A 38 -4.23 3.73 18.33
CA GLY A 38 -3.89 5.16 18.28
C GLY A 38 -2.39 5.50 18.39
N VAL A 39 -1.49 4.52 18.64
CA VAL A 39 -0.05 4.79 18.84
C VAL A 39 0.72 5.14 17.55
N GLY A 40 0.06 5.15 16.39
CA GLY A 40 0.70 5.55 15.12
C GLY A 40 1.06 4.41 14.16
N LYS A 41 0.71 3.14 14.44
CA LYS A 41 1.03 2.00 13.55
C LYS A 41 0.60 2.22 12.10
N SER A 42 -0.68 2.57 11.90
CA SER A 42 -1.21 2.82 10.56
C SER A 42 -0.64 4.09 9.92
N THR A 43 -0.26 5.07 10.73
CA THR A 43 0.43 6.29 10.29
C THR A 43 1.81 5.94 9.73
N LEU A 44 2.56 5.11 10.45
CA LEU A 44 3.87 4.61 10.02
C LEU A 44 3.78 3.88 8.67
N LEU A 45 2.83 2.93 8.54
CA LEU A 45 2.61 2.21 7.28
C LEU A 45 2.22 3.16 6.12
N LYS A 46 1.41 4.18 6.37
CA LYS A 46 1.04 5.18 5.36
C LYS A 46 2.20 6.10 4.96
N CYS A 47 3.19 6.29 5.82
CA CYS A 47 4.42 6.99 5.47
C CYS A 47 5.31 6.15 4.55
N PHE A 48 5.36 4.81 4.71
CA PHE A 48 6.20 3.95 3.87
C PHE A 48 5.78 3.97 2.40
N ASN A 49 4.48 3.98 2.12
CA ASN A 49 3.95 4.02 0.75
C ASN A 49 3.62 5.43 0.27
N HIS A 50 4.16 6.45 0.92
CA HIS A 50 4.03 7.85 0.54
C HIS A 50 2.57 8.35 0.44
N ILE A 51 1.62 7.70 1.15
CA ILE A 51 0.25 8.20 1.34
C ILE A 51 0.26 9.40 2.28
N LEU A 52 1.09 9.35 3.33
CA LEU A 52 1.38 10.48 4.20
C LEU A 52 2.84 10.91 3.98
N LYS A 53 3.04 12.22 3.85
CA LYS A 53 4.37 12.79 3.73
C LYS A 53 4.92 13.08 5.14
N PRO A 54 5.98 12.39 5.59
CA PRO A 54 6.60 12.66 6.89
C PRO A 54 7.15 14.08 6.97
N ASP A 55 7.28 14.59 8.20
CA ASP A 55 7.90 15.89 8.47
C ASP A 55 9.41 15.82 8.30
N SER A 56 10.01 14.69 8.70
CA SER A 56 11.44 14.43 8.58
C SER A 56 11.72 12.94 8.47
N GLY A 57 12.97 12.60 8.16
CA GLY A 57 13.46 11.24 8.06
C GLY A 57 13.47 10.70 6.63
N GLU A 58 13.80 9.44 6.50
CA GLU A 58 13.93 8.74 5.22
C GLU A 58 13.32 7.34 5.27
N VAL A 59 12.78 6.90 4.15
CA VAL A 59 12.36 5.52 3.90
C VAL A 59 13.12 5.03 2.67
N ILE A 60 14.08 4.14 2.87
CA ILE A 60 14.98 3.65 1.82
C ILE A 60 14.60 2.20 1.49
N LEU A 61 14.31 1.92 0.25
CA LEU A 61 14.08 0.58 -0.27
C LEU A 61 15.12 0.28 -1.36
N ASP A 62 15.92 -0.75 -1.13
CA ASP A 62 16.99 -1.20 -2.06
C ASP A 62 17.90 -0.06 -2.54
N GLY A 63 18.27 0.83 -1.60
CA GLY A 63 19.16 1.96 -1.83
C GLY A 63 18.47 3.24 -2.33
N GLU A 64 17.17 3.20 -2.64
CA GLU A 64 16.42 4.35 -3.13
C GLU A 64 15.49 4.92 -2.05
N ASN A 65 15.55 6.24 -1.84
CA ASN A 65 14.66 6.91 -0.90
C ASN A 65 13.26 7.10 -1.52
N LEU A 66 12.27 6.36 -1.00
CA LEU A 66 10.89 6.38 -1.48
C LEU A 66 10.23 7.76 -1.32
N LEU A 67 10.62 8.53 -0.31
CA LEU A 67 10.03 9.86 -0.05
C LEU A 67 10.46 10.92 -1.09
N LYS A 68 11.50 10.62 -1.89
CA LYS A 68 11.96 11.47 -2.99
C LYS A 68 11.35 11.06 -4.34
N GLN A 69 10.60 9.96 -4.39
CA GLN A 69 9.95 9.44 -5.60
C GLN A 69 8.51 9.95 -5.71
N SER A 70 7.95 9.92 -6.92
CA SER A 70 6.53 10.19 -7.12
C SER A 70 5.68 9.08 -6.47
N PRO A 71 4.45 9.38 -6.02
CA PRO A 71 3.53 8.35 -5.51
C PRO A 71 3.30 7.20 -6.50
N ARG A 72 3.34 7.49 -7.80
CA ARG A 72 3.23 6.49 -8.87
C ARG A 72 4.41 5.51 -8.87
N GLU A 73 5.63 6.00 -8.72
CA GLU A 73 6.83 5.15 -8.67
C GLU A 73 6.87 4.32 -7.37
N VAL A 74 6.47 4.92 -6.24
CA VAL A 74 6.36 4.17 -4.99
C VAL A 74 5.33 3.05 -5.09
N ALA A 75 4.16 3.31 -5.71
CA ALA A 75 3.11 2.30 -5.88
C ALA A 75 3.51 1.11 -6.78
N LYS A 76 4.56 1.23 -7.59
CA LYS A 76 5.14 0.10 -8.33
C LYS A 76 6.03 -0.81 -7.46
N LYS A 77 6.50 -0.30 -6.33
CA LYS A 77 7.47 -0.97 -5.45
C LYS A 77 6.85 -1.47 -4.15
N VAL A 78 5.81 -0.79 -3.66
CA VAL A 78 5.19 -1.05 -2.36
C VAL A 78 3.70 -1.27 -2.54
N ALA A 79 3.21 -2.45 -2.18
CA ALA A 79 1.79 -2.74 -2.08
C ALA A 79 1.29 -2.42 -0.66
N PHE A 80 0.05 -1.95 -0.57
CA PHE A 80 -0.60 -1.63 0.70
C PHE A 80 -1.98 -2.30 0.78
N VAL A 81 -2.18 -3.10 1.82
CA VAL A 81 -3.48 -3.68 2.15
C VAL A 81 -4.06 -2.92 3.33
N SER A 82 -5.18 -2.23 3.13
CA SER A 82 -5.86 -1.49 4.20
C SER A 82 -6.65 -2.42 5.11
N GLN A 83 -6.80 -2.05 6.38
CA GLN A 83 -7.60 -2.79 7.34
C GLN A 83 -9.10 -2.84 6.97
N SER A 84 -9.60 -1.83 6.28
CA SER A 84 -10.97 -1.76 5.79
C SER A 84 -10.99 -1.53 4.30
N VAL A 85 -11.83 -2.28 3.60
CA VAL A 85 -12.10 -2.08 2.18
C VAL A 85 -13.20 -1.02 2.06
N PRO A 86 -13.01 0.05 1.28
CA PRO A 86 -14.07 1.02 1.01
C PRO A 86 -15.27 0.32 0.38
N ARG A 87 -16.48 0.63 0.85
CA ARG A 87 -17.71 0.19 0.17
C ARG A 87 -17.79 0.91 -1.17
N THR A 88 -17.61 0.16 -2.24
CA THR A 88 -17.67 0.67 -3.61
C THR A 88 -18.62 -0.19 -4.45
N GLN A 89 -19.22 0.40 -5.46
CA GLN A 89 -20.02 -0.30 -6.47
C GLN A 89 -19.15 -0.78 -7.66
N MET A 90 -17.83 -0.81 -7.49
CA MET A 90 -16.93 -1.41 -8.48
C MET A 90 -17.00 -2.93 -8.39
N THR A 91 -16.85 -3.60 -9.54
CA THR A 91 -16.71 -5.06 -9.56
C THR A 91 -15.36 -5.50 -8.99
N VAL A 92 -15.25 -6.75 -8.59
CA VAL A 92 -13.96 -7.35 -8.16
C VAL A 92 -12.90 -7.14 -9.23
N HIS A 93 -13.23 -7.43 -10.50
CA HIS A 93 -12.32 -7.21 -11.62
C HIS A 93 -11.82 -5.75 -11.69
N ASP A 94 -12.72 -4.77 -11.58
CA ASP A 94 -12.34 -3.36 -11.67
C ASP A 94 -11.40 -2.96 -10.53
N VAL A 95 -11.65 -3.47 -9.32
CA VAL A 95 -10.80 -3.20 -8.15
C VAL A 95 -9.41 -3.82 -8.33
N VAL A 96 -9.31 -5.06 -8.81
CA VAL A 96 -8.02 -5.69 -9.12
C VAL A 96 -7.30 -4.95 -10.24
N MET A 97 -8.03 -4.49 -11.26
CA MET A 97 -7.50 -3.67 -12.36
C MET A 97 -6.90 -2.35 -11.87
N LEU A 98 -7.41 -1.75 -10.78
CA LEU A 98 -6.80 -0.55 -10.18
C LEU A 98 -5.35 -0.77 -9.76
N GLY A 99 -4.96 -2.01 -9.42
CA GLY A 99 -3.57 -2.37 -9.13
C GLY A 99 -2.62 -2.14 -10.31
N ARG A 100 -3.15 -2.10 -11.55
CA ARG A 100 -2.36 -1.81 -12.75
C ARG A 100 -2.21 -0.31 -13.04
N ARG A 101 -2.95 0.55 -12.34
CA ARG A 101 -2.95 2.00 -12.57
C ARG A 101 -1.56 2.67 -12.53
N PRO A 102 -0.62 2.27 -11.66
CA PRO A 102 0.74 2.83 -11.66
C PRO A 102 1.52 2.57 -12.95
N TYR A 103 1.15 1.54 -13.70
CA TYR A 103 1.81 1.14 -14.96
C TYR A 103 1.13 1.73 -16.20
N MET A 104 -0.12 2.19 -16.06
CA MET A 104 -0.93 2.72 -17.15
C MET A 104 -0.37 4.04 -17.70
N ASN A 105 -0.31 4.17 -19.03
CA ASN A 105 -0.01 5.43 -19.72
C ASN A 105 -1.28 6.05 -20.30
N TRP A 106 -1.80 5.52 -21.39
CA TRP A 106 -2.99 6.04 -22.10
C TRP A 106 -4.24 5.18 -21.87
N GLY A 107 -4.14 4.08 -21.17
CA GLY A 107 -5.19 3.11 -20.90
C GLY A 107 -4.60 1.78 -20.45
N PHE A 108 -5.47 0.83 -20.14
CA PHE A 108 -5.05 -0.53 -19.86
C PHE A 108 -4.76 -1.28 -21.17
N THR A 109 -3.73 -2.12 -21.15
CA THR A 109 -3.28 -2.94 -22.27
C THR A 109 -3.80 -4.38 -22.13
N GLU A 110 -3.72 -5.18 -23.19
CA GLU A 110 -4.01 -6.62 -23.14
C GLU A 110 -3.12 -7.33 -22.11
N GLU A 111 -1.89 -6.89 -21.95
CA GLU A 111 -0.99 -7.42 -20.91
C GLU A 111 -1.50 -7.12 -19.50
N ASP A 112 -2.04 -5.93 -19.25
CA ASP A 112 -2.65 -5.59 -17.95
C ASP A 112 -3.85 -6.50 -17.65
N HIS A 113 -4.70 -6.75 -18.63
CA HIS A 113 -5.84 -7.68 -18.51
C HIS A 113 -5.37 -9.10 -18.20
N LYS A 114 -4.32 -9.58 -18.86
CA LYS A 114 -3.72 -10.90 -18.59
C LYS A 114 -3.16 -10.99 -17.19
N ILE A 115 -2.40 -9.98 -16.73
CA ILE A 115 -1.83 -9.94 -15.38
C ILE A 115 -2.95 -9.96 -14.32
N VAL A 116 -4.04 -9.23 -14.53
CA VAL A 116 -5.20 -9.21 -13.64
C VAL A 116 -5.89 -10.57 -13.60
N HIS A 117 -6.12 -11.19 -14.76
CA HIS A 117 -6.68 -12.54 -14.84
C HIS A 117 -5.83 -13.56 -14.09
N ASP A 118 -4.50 -13.56 -14.32
CA ASP A 118 -3.57 -14.45 -13.64
C ASP A 118 -3.55 -14.24 -12.13
N ALA A 119 -3.64 -12.98 -11.69
CA ALA A 119 -3.71 -12.65 -10.25
C ALA A 119 -5.01 -13.17 -9.61
N MET A 120 -6.16 -12.99 -10.28
CA MET A 120 -7.45 -13.48 -9.81
C MET A 120 -7.49 -15.00 -9.74
N HIS A 121 -6.93 -15.67 -10.75
CA HIS A 121 -6.83 -17.13 -10.78
C HIS A 121 -5.97 -17.67 -9.63
N ARG A 122 -4.81 -17.05 -9.35
CA ARG A 122 -3.92 -17.43 -8.23
C ARG A 122 -4.56 -17.32 -6.86
N LEU A 123 -5.51 -16.41 -6.70
CA LEU A 123 -6.23 -16.18 -5.45
C LEU A 123 -7.57 -16.92 -5.40
N ASP A 124 -7.92 -17.69 -6.44
CA ASP A 124 -9.18 -18.42 -6.57
C ASP A 124 -10.43 -17.52 -6.42
N VAL A 125 -10.35 -16.32 -7.03
CA VAL A 125 -11.45 -15.34 -7.00
C VAL A 125 -12.04 -15.05 -8.39
N GLU A 126 -11.74 -15.86 -9.40
CA GLU A 126 -12.21 -15.67 -10.77
C GLU A 126 -13.74 -15.70 -10.86
N ASP A 127 -14.39 -16.59 -10.11
CA ASP A 127 -15.87 -16.71 -10.06
C ASP A 127 -16.54 -15.47 -9.46
N LEU A 128 -15.79 -14.64 -8.73
CA LEU A 128 -16.27 -13.40 -8.14
C LEU A 128 -16.10 -12.18 -9.06
N ARG A 129 -15.49 -12.36 -10.23
CA ARG A 129 -15.07 -11.29 -11.15
C ARG A 129 -16.12 -10.21 -11.39
N GLY A 130 -17.36 -10.63 -11.64
CA GLY A 130 -18.49 -9.73 -11.94
C GLY A 130 -19.27 -9.25 -10.73
N ARG A 131 -18.98 -9.73 -9.53
CA ARG A 131 -19.66 -9.28 -8.30
C ARG A 131 -19.18 -7.91 -7.88
N PHE A 132 -20.08 -7.14 -7.29
CA PHE A 132 -19.70 -5.88 -6.67
C PHE A 132 -18.98 -6.12 -5.34
N LEU A 133 -17.95 -5.33 -5.06
CA LEU A 133 -17.14 -5.49 -3.85
C LEU A 133 -17.96 -5.37 -2.55
N ASN A 134 -19.01 -4.55 -2.54
CA ASN A 134 -19.91 -4.39 -1.40
C ASN A 134 -20.83 -5.59 -1.14
N GLN A 135 -20.85 -6.59 -2.03
CA GLN A 135 -21.62 -7.83 -1.90
C GLN A 135 -20.80 -8.99 -1.38
N LEU A 136 -19.49 -8.78 -1.19
CA LEU A 136 -18.59 -9.81 -0.69
C LEU A 136 -18.56 -9.82 0.83
N SER A 137 -18.31 -11.01 1.39
CA SER A 137 -17.99 -11.16 2.81
C SER A 137 -16.58 -10.67 3.12
N GLY A 138 -16.26 -10.45 4.39
CA GLY A 138 -14.93 -9.99 4.80
C GLY A 138 -13.79 -10.98 4.49
N GLY A 139 -14.11 -12.26 4.25
CA GLY A 139 -13.13 -13.29 3.87
C GLY A 139 -12.89 -13.41 2.37
N GLU A 140 -13.89 -13.04 1.56
CA GLU A 140 -13.81 -12.98 0.10
C GLU A 140 -13.09 -11.69 -0.32
#